data_64fe6097fc4436f53c2617c69673e42b
#
_entry.id   64fe6097fc4436f53c2617c69673e42b
#
_cell.length_a   1.000
_cell.length_b   1.000
_cell.length_c   1.000
_cell.angle_alpha   90.00
_cell.angle_beta   90.00
_cell.angle_gamma   90.00
#
_symmetry.space_group_name_H-M   'P 1'
#
loop_
_entity.id
_entity.type
_entity.pdbx_description
1 polymer ?
#
loop_
_entity_poly.entity_id
_entity_poly.type
_entity_poly.pdbx_seq_one_letter_code
_entity_poly.pdbx_strand_id
1 'polypeptide(L)'
;MSFPAPPVSTSAPDPPSHPALQPGFVGPRAAPAPQGWTMSEIYSEVAGDEPPSDSFWMPNRYQRTVRRLEEGSQVCDQLVSCFRDRARIEGSYARHMGAWVQKWRPLVDASPLYGSVRRAWQAFLDSTERLSRLHRDTQRALVAEELARVRGWQRDNYHRKLLGRFREARELESGFRRAQKPWARRLHKVEKAKALYHRACRKEHVAAGREQQAPGGPPLAPDRQRALREERQRHTLETHKERQHYEQALAELTRASPRYVEEMESVFEQGQEFEQRRIEFLKEALAALQRRLDPTAHPGVQAAQTQLRQAIGDISARQDLDWWRRQRGPGMAMAWPEFEAWSPEWEQPSPKAPPPVQEEEKVTLQSIRPALGSAAEVPAPVLGQRVRAIYDYAGQEPDELSFTAGEELTKLEEQDPQGWCKGVTDRGRVGLYPANYVQPVP
;
A
#
# COMPACT_ATOMS: atom_id res chain seq x y z
N MET A 1 -53.96 33.51 22.34
CA MET A 1 -53.79 32.06 22.18
C MET A 1 -52.30 31.78 22.29
N SER A 2 -51.90 31.30 23.45
CA SER A 2 -50.50 31.00 23.78
C SER A 2 -50.15 29.63 23.29
N PHE A 3 -49.03 29.51 22.55
CA PHE A 3 -48.45 28.23 22.20
C PHE A 3 -47.46 27.79 23.29
N PRO A 4 -47.44 26.53 23.68
CA PRO A 4 -46.50 26.02 24.70
C PRO A 4 -45.10 25.78 24.15
N ALA A 5 -44.10 25.99 25.00
CA ALA A 5 -42.70 25.76 24.74
C ALA A 5 -42.37 24.27 24.58
N PRO A 6 -41.35 23.89 23.77
CA PRO A 6 -40.93 22.53 23.66
C PRO A 6 -40.13 22.05 24.89
N PRO A 7 -40.14 20.74 25.19
CA PRO A 7 -39.50 20.18 26.37
C PRO A 7 -37.96 20.15 26.26
N VAL A 8 -37.36 20.32 27.44
CA VAL A 8 -35.92 20.29 27.69
C VAL A 8 -35.34 18.95 27.31
N SER A 9 -34.31 18.96 26.45
CA SER A 9 -33.51 17.82 26.04
C SER A 9 -32.68 17.31 27.22
N THR A 10 -32.90 16.07 27.61
CA THR A 10 -32.07 15.32 28.54
C THR A 10 -30.68 15.08 27.94
N SER A 11 -29.67 15.40 28.75
CA SER A 11 -28.25 15.20 28.51
C SER A 11 -27.94 13.74 28.14
N ALA A 12 -27.15 13.56 27.07
CA ALA A 12 -26.55 12.30 26.70
C ALA A 12 -25.49 11.89 27.75
N PRO A 13 -25.32 10.58 28.01
CA PRO A 13 -24.31 10.11 28.93
C PRO A 13 -22.90 10.24 28.30
N ASP A 14 -21.94 10.64 29.15
CA ASP A 14 -20.51 10.73 28.82
C ASP A 14 -19.96 9.40 28.31
N PRO A 15 -19.02 9.42 27.35
CA PRO A 15 -18.31 8.23 26.92
C PRO A 15 -17.39 7.71 28.05
N PRO A 16 -17.21 6.38 28.16
CA PRO A 16 -16.38 5.81 29.21
C PRO A 16 -14.92 6.25 29.04
N SER A 17 -14.37 6.80 30.13
CA SER A 17 -12.97 7.17 30.28
C SER A 17 -12.04 5.97 30.05
N HIS A 18 -11.19 6.05 29.03
CA HIS A 18 -10.07 5.14 28.85
C HIS A 18 -9.07 5.30 30.01
N PRO A 19 -8.59 4.21 30.60
CA PRO A 19 -7.53 4.30 31.59
C PRO A 19 -6.23 4.78 30.93
N ALA A 20 -5.59 5.75 31.56
CA ALA A 20 -4.31 6.31 31.17
C ALA A 20 -3.25 5.19 31.07
N LEU A 21 -2.61 5.07 29.91
CA LEU A 21 -1.41 4.26 29.73
C LEU A 21 -0.29 4.81 30.62
N GLN A 22 0.06 4.09 31.66
CA GLN A 22 1.25 4.34 32.44
C GLN A 22 2.50 4.05 31.59
N PRO A 23 3.53 4.90 31.60
CA PRO A 23 4.82 4.62 30.96
C PRO A 23 5.62 3.72 31.91
N GLY A 24 5.91 2.48 31.49
CA GLY A 24 6.79 1.62 32.27
C GLY A 24 6.55 0.11 32.10
N PHE A 25 6.47 -0.39 30.87
CA PHE A 25 6.70 -1.81 30.67
C PHE A 25 8.15 -2.01 30.21
N VAL A 26 9.05 -2.07 31.19
CA VAL A 26 10.36 -2.69 31.00
C VAL A 26 10.09 -4.18 30.90
N GLY A 27 10.23 -4.75 29.70
CA GLY A 27 10.17 -6.19 29.49
C GLY A 27 11.19 -6.90 30.39
N PRO A 28 10.87 -8.07 30.93
CA PRO A 28 11.79 -8.74 31.78
C PRO A 28 13.09 -9.05 31.02
N ARG A 29 14.19 -8.44 31.45
CA ARG A 29 15.54 -8.86 31.08
C ARG A 29 15.62 -10.36 31.43
N ALA A 30 15.94 -11.20 30.46
CA ALA A 30 16.20 -12.59 30.66
C ALA A 30 17.23 -12.71 31.77
N ALA A 31 16.84 -13.31 32.89
CA ALA A 31 17.77 -13.64 33.95
C ALA A 31 18.80 -14.64 33.41
N PRO A 32 20.10 -14.54 33.79
CA PRO A 32 21.08 -15.54 33.39
C PRO A 32 20.63 -16.89 33.94
N ALA A 33 20.64 -17.92 33.07
CA ALA A 33 20.25 -19.27 33.42
C ALA A 33 21.11 -19.77 34.63
N PRO A 34 20.49 -20.37 35.65
CA PRO A 34 21.23 -20.93 36.77
C PRO A 34 22.19 -22.03 36.28
N GLN A 35 23.43 -21.99 36.74
CA GLN A 35 24.41 -23.03 36.43
C GLN A 35 23.93 -24.35 37.01
N GLY A 36 23.55 -25.31 36.14
CA GLY A 36 23.22 -26.67 36.57
C GLY A 36 21.96 -27.29 35.98
N TRP A 37 21.20 -26.57 35.13
CA TRP A 37 19.97 -27.10 34.53
C TRP A 37 20.27 -28.10 33.41
N THR A 38 19.62 -29.24 33.43
CA THR A 38 19.64 -30.19 32.32
C THR A 38 18.79 -29.65 31.17
N MET A 39 19.12 -30.04 29.92
CA MET A 39 18.32 -29.63 28.74
C MET A 39 16.84 -30.02 28.87
N SER A 40 16.52 -31.04 29.66
CA SER A 40 15.14 -31.44 29.97
C SER A 40 14.44 -30.43 30.87
N GLU A 41 15.15 -29.78 31.80
CA GLU A 41 14.58 -28.79 32.73
C GLU A 41 14.37 -27.43 32.05
N ILE A 42 15.27 -27.03 31.13
CA ILE A 42 15.11 -25.80 30.34
C ILE A 42 13.85 -25.87 29.44
N TYR A 43 13.49 -27.07 28.96
CA TYR A 43 12.30 -27.28 28.11
C TYR A 43 11.05 -27.67 28.90
N SER A 44 11.17 -28.06 30.19
CA SER A 44 10.04 -28.46 31.05
C SER A 44 9.26 -27.28 31.65
N GLU A 45 9.84 -26.10 31.72
CA GLU A 45 9.16 -24.89 32.23
C GLU A 45 8.23 -24.22 31.23
N VAL A 46 8.31 -24.58 29.91
CA VAL A 46 7.36 -24.16 28.90
C VAL A 46 6.35 -25.28 28.72
N ALA A 47 5.28 -25.19 29.47
CA ALA A 47 4.01 -25.93 29.33
C ALA A 47 3.96 -27.05 28.28
N GLY A 48 3.89 -28.30 28.69
CA GLY A 48 3.05 -29.41 28.28
C GLY A 48 2.91 -29.82 26.80
N ASP A 49 3.44 -29.08 25.83
CA ASP A 49 3.39 -29.46 24.41
C ASP A 49 4.73 -29.99 23.94
N GLU A 50 4.73 -31.15 23.30
CA GLU A 50 5.90 -31.66 22.57
C GLU A 50 6.44 -30.53 21.65
N PRO A 51 7.77 -30.22 21.67
CA PRO A 51 8.33 -29.19 20.84
C PRO A 51 7.98 -29.48 19.37
N PRO A 52 7.45 -28.50 18.63
CA PRO A 52 7.00 -28.71 17.27
C PRO A 52 8.14 -29.29 16.44
N SER A 53 7.86 -30.26 15.56
CA SER A 53 8.83 -30.95 14.72
C SER A 53 9.67 -30.00 13.84
N ASP A 54 9.28 -28.72 13.80
CA ASP A 54 9.90 -27.64 13.02
C ASP A 54 10.61 -26.59 13.90
N SER A 55 10.95 -26.93 15.14
CA SER A 55 11.69 -26.08 16.08
C SER A 55 12.92 -25.45 15.44
N PHE A 56 13.16 -24.16 15.72
CA PHE A 56 14.33 -23.40 15.25
C PHE A 56 15.67 -24.11 15.52
N TRP A 57 15.77 -24.86 16.62
CA TRP A 57 16.98 -25.57 17.05
C TRP A 57 17.31 -26.79 16.19
N MET A 58 16.34 -27.30 15.43
CA MET A 58 16.59 -28.47 14.60
C MET A 58 17.40 -28.12 13.35
N PRO A 59 18.17 -29.05 12.79
CA PRO A 59 19.02 -28.80 11.63
C PRO A 59 18.26 -28.14 10.46
N ASN A 60 18.83 -27.03 9.95
CA ASN A 60 18.32 -26.21 8.84
C ASN A 60 17.01 -25.46 9.09
N ARG A 61 16.41 -25.47 10.29
CA ARG A 61 15.16 -24.72 10.58
C ARG A 61 15.36 -23.21 10.68
N TYR A 62 16.58 -22.73 10.88
CA TYR A 62 16.96 -21.32 10.80
C TYR A 62 16.69 -20.69 9.40
N GLN A 63 16.47 -21.50 8.36
CA GLN A 63 16.17 -21.00 7.00
C GLN A 63 14.95 -20.04 6.96
N ARG A 64 14.01 -20.17 7.88
CA ARG A 64 12.88 -19.24 8.01
C ARG A 64 13.35 -17.83 8.34
N THR A 65 14.31 -17.68 9.24
CA THR A 65 14.89 -16.38 9.60
C THR A 65 15.65 -15.75 8.43
N VAL A 66 16.39 -16.56 7.69
CA VAL A 66 17.10 -16.10 6.47
C VAL A 66 16.12 -15.65 5.40
N ARG A 67 15.06 -16.43 5.17
CA ARG A 67 14.01 -16.12 4.18
C ARG A 67 13.28 -14.82 4.53
N ARG A 68 12.94 -14.61 5.81
CA ARG A 68 12.32 -13.36 6.28
C ARG A 68 13.13 -12.13 5.87
N LEU A 69 14.47 -12.20 5.99
CA LEU A 69 15.34 -11.10 5.58
C LEU A 69 15.26 -10.87 4.05
N GLU A 70 15.26 -11.92 3.25
CA GLU A 70 15.15 -11.81 1.79
C GLU A 70 13.78 -11.25 1.35
N GLU A 71 12.71 -11.74 1.95
CA GLU A 71 11.33 -11.28 1.70
C GLU A 71 11.15 -9.82 2.07
N GLY A 72 11.91 -9.31 3.05
CA GLY A 72 11.90 -7.90 3.45
C GLY A 72 12.25 -6.93 2.32
N SER A 73 13.10 -7.32 1.36
CA SER A 73 13.37 -6.53 0.15
C SER A 73 12.15 -6.44 -0.77
N GLN A 74 11.39 -7.52 -0.90
CA GLN A 74 10.16 -7.55 -1.71
C GLN A 74 9.09 -6.62 -1.13
N VAL A 75 9.02 -6.53 0.21
CA VAL A 75 8.10 -5.57 0.88
C VAL A 75 8.44 -4.13 0.49
N CYS A 76 9.73 -3.77 0.35
CA CYS A 76 10.11 -2.45 -0.14
C CYS A 76 9.66 -2.22 -1.59
N ASP A 77 9.78 -3.21 -2.46
CA ASP A 77 9.30 -3.12 -3.86
C ASP A 77 7.77 -2.97 -3.92
N GLN A 78 7.04 -3.71 -3.09
CA GLN A 78 5.59 -3.59 -2.96
C GLN A 78 5.18 -2.21 -2.45
N LEU A 79 5.89 -1.66 -1.46
CA LEU A 79 5.62 -0.33 -0.92
C LEU A 79 5.88 0.75 -1.98
N VAL A 80 6.96 0.63 -2.75
CA VAL A 80 7.25 1.52 -3.89
C VAL A 80 6.11 1.47 -4.92
N SER A 81 5.60 0.30 -5.25
CA SER A 81 4.48 0.15 -6.18
C SER A 81 3.21 0.77 -5.63
N CYS A 82 2.88 0.49 -4.37
CA CYS A 82 1.73 1.09 -3.69
C CYS A 82 1.77 2.63 -3.70
N PHE A 83 2.91 3.22 -3.36
CA PHE A 83 3.07 4.70 -3.37
C PHE A 83 2.97 5.27 -4.78
N ARG A 84 3.48 4.55 -5.79
CA ARG A 84 3.36 4.97 -7.19
C ARG A 84 1.92 4.98 -7.66
N ASP A 85 1.17 3.94 -7.34
CA ASP A 85 -0.24 3.86 -7.71
C ASP A 85 -1.05 4.94 -7.00
N ARG A 86 -0.78 5.18 -5.71
CA ARG A 86 -1.40 6.31 -5.01
C ARG A 86 -1.06 7.65 -5.65
N ALA A 87 0.18 7.87 -6.05
CA ALA A 87 0.58 9.10 -6.73
C ALA A 87 -0.16 9.31 -8.07
N ARG A 88 -0.43 8.23 -8.82
CA ARG A 88 -1.23 8.31 -10.05
C ARG A 88 -2.66 8.75 -9.77
N ILE A 89 -3.29 8.20 -8.72
CA ILE A 89 -4.64 8.58 -8.30
C ILE A 89 -4.67 10.07 -7.93
N GLU A 90 -3.72 10.55 -7.14
CA GLU A 90 -3.61 11.97 -6.78
C GLU A 90 -3.48 12.87 -8.00
N GLY A 91 -2.62 12.50 -8.93
CA GLY A 91 -2.40 13.24 -10.17
C GLY A 91 -3.61 13.25 -11.10
N SER A 92 -4.31 12.13 -11.20
CA SER A 92 -5.54 12.03 -12.00
C SER A 92 -6.65 12.91 -11.41
N TYR A 93 -6.85 12.83 -10.10
CA TYR A 93 -7.85 13.65 -9.40
C TYR A 93 -7.54 15.14 -9.54
N ALA A 94 -6.28 15.56 -9.39
CA ALA A 94 -5.85 16.93 -9.60
C ALA A 94 -6.17 17.44 -11.01
N ARG A 95 -5.90 16.62 -12.03
CA ARG A 95 -6.19 16.98 -13.43
C ARG A 95 -7.69 17.19 -13.66
N HIS A 96 -8.53 16.25 -13.19
CA HIS A 96 -9.98 16.35 -13.37
C HIS A 96 -10.56 17.58 -12.66
N MET A 97 -10.14 17.87 -11.43
CA MET A 97 -10.56 19.10 -10.74
C MET A 97 -10.10 20.36 -11.49
N GLY A 98 -8.85 20.38 -11.95
CA GLY A 98 -8.33 21.52 -12.71
C GLY A 98 -9.09 21.75 -14.02
N ALA A 99 -9.35 20.67 -14.78
CA ALA A 99 -10.13 20.73 -16.01
C ALA A 99 -11.58 21.21 -15.77
N TRP A 100 -12.18 20.74 -14.67
CA TRP A 100 -13.51 21.19 -14.27
C TRP A 100 -13.52 22.69 -13.95
N VAL A 101 -12.56 23.20 -13.21
CA VAL A 101 -12.44 24.65 -12.93
C VAL A 101 -12.24 25.45 -14.22
N GLN A 102 -11.35 25.00 -15.11
CA GLN A 102 -11.10 25.67 -16.40
C GLN A 102 -12.35 25.75 -17.26
N LYS A 103 -13.18 24.70 -17.26
CA LYS A 103 -14.45 24.68 -17.99
C LYS A 103 -15.47 25.67 -17.41
N TRP A 104 -15.60 25.71 -16.08
CA TRP A 104 -16.68 26.47 -15.44
C TRP A 104 -16.34 27.94 -15.18
N ARG A 105 -15.06 28.32 -15.01
CA ARG A 105 -14.67 29.71 -14.72
C ARG A 105 -15.18 30.70 -15.78
N PRO A 106 -14.92 30.51 -17.08
CA PRO A 106 -15.44 31.43 -18.11
C PRO A 106 -16.98 31.48 -18.17
N LEU A 107 -17.64 30.33 -17.90
CA LEU A 107 -19.10 30.29 -17.86
C LEU A 107 -19.67 31.09 -16.68
N VAL A 108 -19.06 31.04 -15.52
CA VAL A 108 -19.45 31.84 -14.34
C VAL A 108 -19.16 33.31 -14.57
N ASP A 109 -18.04 33.63 -15.20
CA ASP A 109 -17.66 35.02 -15.50
C ASP A 109 -18.54 35.66 -16.57
N ALA A 110 -19.03 34.88 -17.55
CA ALA A 110 -19.98 35.33 -18.55
C ALA A 110 -21.47 35.17 -18.17
N SER A 111 -21.74 34.59 -16.98
CA SER A 111 -23.10 34.36 -16.52
C SER A 111 -23.82 35.65 -16.15
N PRO A 112 -25.16 35.69 -16.19
CA PRO A 112 -25.96 36.84 -15.76
C PRO A 112 -25.94 37.03 -14.24
N LEU A 113 -25.17 36.23 -13.52
CA LEU A 113 -24.98 36.36 -12.08
C LEU A 113 -24.25 37.67 -11.72
N TYR A 114 -24.68 38.31 -10.67
CA TYR A 114 -24.09 39.53 -10.18
C TYR A 114 -23.94 39.50 -8.61
N GLY A 115 -23.26 40.51 -8.09
CA GLY A 115 -23.22 40.77 -6.66
C GLY A 115 -22.55 39.64 -5.84
N SER A 116 -23.17 39.33 -4.71
CA SER A 116 -22.63 38.40 -3.73
C SER A 116 -22.69 36.93 -4.20
N VAL A 117 -23.70 36.55 -4.94
CA VAL A 117 -23.83 35.18 -5.48
C VAL A 117 -22.69 34.85 -6.46
N ARG A 118 -22.36 35.81 -7.36
CA ARG A 118 -21.24 35.62 -8.30
C ARG A 118 -19.92 35.44 -7.55
N ARG A 119 -19.64 36.27 -6.52
CA ARG A 119 -18.44 36.17 -5.70
C ARG A 119 -18.35 34.81 -4.97
N ALA A 120 -19.47 34.33 -4.43
CA ALA A 120 -19.50 33.03 -3.77
C ALA A 120 -19.22 31.88 -4.74
N TRP A 121 -19.73 31.92 -5.97
CA TRP A 121 -19.45 30.91 -6.98
C TRP A 121 -17.98 30.95 -7.43
N GLN A 122 -17.43 32.14 -7.64
CA GLN A 122 -16.00 32.31 -7.93
C GLN A 122 -15.12 31.75 -6.79
N ALA A 123 -15.48 32.03 -5.53
CA ALA A 123 -14.77 31.48 -4.36
C ALA A 123 -14.85 29.94 -4.30
N PHE A 124 -15.95 29.33 -4.76
CA PHE A 124 -16.07 27.88 -4.88
C PHE A 124 -15.08 27.31 -5.92
N LEU A 125 -14.99 27.95 -7.10
CA LEU A 125 -14.02 27.55 -8.12
C LEU A 125 -12.57 27.73 -7.62
N ASP A 126 -12.27 28.82 -6.95
CA ASP A 126 -10.94 29.08 -6.36
C ASP A 126 -10.56 28.05 -5.30
N SER A 127 -11.51 27.65 -4.45
CA SER A 127 -11.31 26.60 -3.47
C SER A 127 -10.97 25.26 -4.14
N THR A 128 -11.69 24.91 -5.21
CA THR A 128 -11.45 23.69 -5.98
C THR A 128 -10.09 23.74 -6.70
N GLU A 129 -9.72 24.88 -7.24
CA GLU A 129 -8.42 25.06 -7.90
C GLU A 129 -7.25 24.88 -6.90
N ARG A 130 -7.37 25.42 -5.69
CA ARG A 130 -6.36 25.23 -4.64
C ARG A 130 -6.26 23.77 -4.23
N LEU A 131 -7.38 23.06 -4.12
CA LEU A 131 -7.41 21.63 -3.83
C LEU A 131 -6.74 20.83 -4.97
N SER A 132 -7.01 21.16 -6.24
CA SER A 132 -6.33 20.58 -7.39
C SER A 132 -4.80 20.75 -7.32
N ARG A 133 -4.33 21.94 -6.94
CA ARG A 133 -2.88 22.19 -6.76
C ARG A 133 -2.31 21.34 -5.64
N LEU A 134 -2.98 21.24 -4.50
CA LEU A 134 -2.54 20.38 -3.38
C LEU A 134 -2.35 18.93 -3.83
N HIS A 135 -3.32 18.33 -4.49
CA HIS A 135 -3.21 16.95 -4.96
C HIS A 135 -2.09 16.76 -5.98
N ARG A 136 -1.81 17.77 -6.82
CA ARG A 136 -0.65 17.75 -7.73
C ARG A 136 0.68 17.80 -6.98
N ASP A 137 0.77 18.62 -5.95
CA ASP A 137 1.97 18.73 -5.14
C ASP A 137 2.18 17.47 -4.30
N THR A 138 1.11 16.88 -3.78
CA THR A 138 1.14 15.57 -3.13
C THR A 138 1.66 14.48 -4.07
N GLN A 139 1.17 14.42 -5.32
CA GLN A 139 1.68 13.51 -6.34
C GLN A 139 3.20 13.67 -6.53
N ARG A 140 3.66 14.92 -6.71
CA ARG A 140 5.09 15.22 -6.92
C ARG A 140 5.93 14.80 -5.72
N ALA A 141 5.49 15.12 -4.51
CA ALA A 141 6.18 14.75 -3.29
C ALA A 141 6.26 13.22 -3.11
N LEU A 142 5.18 12.49 -3.39
CA LEU A 142 5.17 11.03 -3.36
C LEU A 142 6.20 10.44 -4.31
N VAL A 143 6.29 10.96 -5.54
CA VAL A 143 7.21 10.43 -6.57
C VAL A 143 8.66 10.84 -6.29
N ALA A 144 8.91 12.11 -6.00
CA ALA A 144 10.26 12.64 -5.89
C ALA A 144 10.94 12.36 -4.54
N GLU A 145 10.17 12.32 -3.46
CA GLU A 145 10.71 12.20 -2.11
C GLU A 145 10.46 10.83 -1.51
N GLU A 146 9.19 10.41 -1.40
CA GLU A 146 8.86 9.19 -0.65
C GLU A 146 9.31 7.91 -1.38
N LEU A 147 9.09 7.82 -2.68
CA LEU A 147 9.61 6.70 -3.47
C LEU A 147 11.14 6.66 -3.49
N ALA A 148 11.79 7.82 -3.58
CA ALA A 148 13.25 7.90 -3.56
C ALA A 148 13.80 7.46 -2.20
N ARG A 149 13.12 7.82 -1.10
CA ARG A 149 13.50 7.44 0.26
C ARG A 149 13.42 5.92 0.47
N VAL A 150 12.32 5.28 0.04
CA VAL A 150 12.18 3.83 0.15
C VAL A 150 13.24 3.10 -0.68
N ARG A 151 13.48 3.54 -1.92
CA ARG A 151 14.51 2.96 -2.78
C ARG A 151 15.93 3.19 -2.25
N GLY A 152 16.17 4.37 -1.68
CA GLY A 152 17.45 4.69 -1.02
C GLY A 152 17.70 3.71 0.13
N TRP A 153 16.77 3.59 1.05
CA TRP A 153 16.87 2.66 2.17
C TRP A 153 17.07 1.20 1.72
N GLN A 154 16.31 0.76 0.71
CA GLN A 154 16.43 -0.59 0.16
C GLN A 154 17.83 -0.82 -0.43
N ARG A 155 18.36 0.11 -1.22
CA ARG A 155 19.70 0.02 -1.81
C ARG A 155 20.78 -0.02 -0.73
N ASP A 156 20.63 0.78 0.33
CA ASP A 156 21.63 0.93 1.38
C ASP A 156 21.64 -0.22 2.38
N ASN A 157 20.55 -1.04 2.42
CA ASN A 157 20.42 -2.17 3.34
C ASN A 157 20.37 -3.55 2.65
N TYR A 158 20.13 -3.62 1.34
CA TYR A 158 20.05 -4.87 0.58
C TYR A 158 21.04 -4.87 -0.58
N HIS A 159 22.21 -5.48 -0.35
CA HIS A 159 23.28 -5.52 -1.35
C HIS A 159 23.20 -6.79 -2.19
N ARG A 160 22.78 -6.67 -3.47
CA ARG A 160 22.83 -7.77 -4.45
C ARG A 160 24.21 -7.86 -5.08
N LYS A 161 24.79 -9.08 -5.17
CA LYS A 161 25.85 -9.37 -6.13
C LYS A 161 25.23 -9.79 -7.48
N LEU A 162 25.98 -9.67 -8.57
CA LEU A 162 25.53 -9.88 -9.96
C LEU A 162 24.75 -11.19 -10.21
N LEU A 163 25.03 -12.22 -9.44
CA LEU A 163 24.34 -13.53 -9.51
C LEU A 163 24.08 -14.01 -8.08
N GLY A 164 22.84 -13.86 -7.59
CA GLY A 164 22.48 -14.52 -6.35
C GLY A 164 21.76 -13.69 -5.31
N ARG A 165 21.65 -14.27 -4.14
CA ARG A 165 20.98 -13.78 -2.95
C ARG A 165 21.66 -12.52 -2.37
N PHE A 166 20.97 -11.76 -1.55
CA PHE A 166 21.53 -10.61 -0.84
C PHE A 166 22.73 -11.01 0.02
N ARG A 167 23.70 -10.11 0.12
CA ARG A 167 24.91 -10.31 0.95
C ARG A 167 24.53 -10.60 2.40
N GLU A 168 23.62 -9.82 2.93
CA GLU A 168 23.14 -9.89 4.32
C GLU A 168 22.51 -11.25 4.63
N ALA A 169 21.66 -11.75 3.74
CA ALA A 169 21.07 -13.08 3.87
C ALA A 169 22.10 -14.22 3.84
N ARG A 170 23.13 -14.09 2.98
CA ARG A 170 24.22 -15.08 2.91
C ARG A 170 25.12 -15.05 4.15
N GLU A 171 25.40 -13.86 4.67
CA GLU A 171 26.18 -13.70 5.90
C GLU A 171 25.45 -14.32 7.08
N LEU A 172 24.16 -14.03 7.22
CA LEU A 172 23.28 -14.62 8.24
C LEU A 172 23.21 -16.16 8.11
N GLU A 173 22.95 -16.66 6.90
CA GLU A 173 22.92 -18.10 6.62
C GLU A 173 24.26 -18.78 6.94
N SER A 174 25.37 -18.16 6.54
CA SER A 174 26.72 -18.66 6.83
C SER A 174 27.00 -18.69 8.32
N GLY A 175 26.53 -17.70 9.08
CA GLY A 175 26.60 -17.67 10.54
C GLY A 175 25.88 -18.85 11.16
N PHE A 176 24.61 -19.06 10.84
CA PHE A 176 23.82 -20.19 11.31
C PHE A 176 24.43 -21.55 10.94
N ARG A 177 24.87 -21.70 9.68
CA ARG A 177 25.51 -22.93 9.22
C ARG A 177 26.77 -23.24 10.02
N ARG A 178 27.56 -22.23 10.35
CA ARG A 178 28.79 -22.35 11.13
C ARG A 178 28.49 -22.79 12.57
N ALA A 179 27.53 -22.13 13.22
CA ALA A 179 27.09 -22.43 14.57
C ALA A 179 26.48 -23.85 14.68
N GLN A 180 25.64 -24.23 13.74
CA GLN A 180 24.88 -25.50 13.78
C GLN A 180 25.71 -26.73 13.40
N LYS A 181 26.69 -26.60 12.47
CA LYS A 181 27.40 -27.75 11.88
C LYS A 181 28.05 -28.67 12.91
N PRO A 182 28.76 -28.19 13.97
CA PRO A 182 29.38 -29.07 14.96
C PRO A 182 28.34 -29.84 15.79
N TRP A 183 27.24 -29.20 16.17
CA TRP A 183 26.17 -29.81 16.93
C TRP A 183 25.36 -30.80 16.10
N ALA A 184 25.00 -30.47 14.87
CA ALA A 184 24.28 -31.37 13.96
C ALA A 184 25.04 -32.66 13.69
N ARG A 185 26.39 -32.60 13.63
CA ARG A 185 27.22 -33.82 13.50
C ARG A 185 27.13 -34.71 14.72
N ARG A 186 27.06 -34.13 15.92
CA ARG A 186 26.89 -34.89 17.18
C ARG A 186 25.49 -35.49 17.27
N LEU A 187 24.46 -34.71 16.91
CA LEU A 187 23.09 -35.19 16.84
C LEU A 187 22.97 -36.41 15.91
N HIS A 188 23.57 -36.37 14.73
CA HIS A 188 23.58 -37.51 13.83
C HIS A 188 24.28 -38.74 14.42
N LYS A 189 25.39 -38.58 15.21
CA LYS A 189 26.01 -39.67 15.96
C LYS A 189 25.06 -40.28 16.99
N VAL A 190 24.34 -39.43 17.74
CA VAL A 190 23.32 -39.85 18.71
C VAL A 190 22.22 -40.66 18.01
N GLU A 191 21.66 -40.16 16.93
CA GLU A 191 20.62 -40.87 16.17
C GLU A 191 21.08 -42.23 15.66
N LYS A 192 22.33 -42.30 15.14
CA LYS A 192 22.94 -43.55 14.71
C LYS A 192 23.13 -44.52 15.86
N ALA A 193 23.70 -44.08 16.98
CA ALA A 193 23.91 -44.90 18.16
C ALA A 193 22.58 -45.39 18.75
N LYS A 194 21.55 -44.52 18.83
CA LYS A 194 20.20 -44.89 19.22
C LYS A 194 19.61 -46.00 18.36
N ALA A 195 19.76 -45.87 17.02
CA ALA A 195 19.28 -46.90 16.08
C ALA A 195 19.97 -48.27 16.27
N LEU A 196 21.31 -48.27 16.54
CA LEU A 196 22.06 -49.47 16.80
C LEU A 196 21.64 -50.10 18.15
N TYR A 197 21.50 -49.32 19.19
CA TYR A 197 21.02 -49.79 20.50
C TYR A 197 19.62 -50.42 20.38
N HIS A 198 18.68 -49.74 19.74
CA HIS A 198 17.32 -50.28 19.52
C HIS A 198 17.32 -51.55 18.67
N ARG A 199 18.28 -51.71 17.74
CA ARG A 199 18.45 -52.94 16.98
C ARG A 199 18.97 -54.07 17.83
N ALA A 200 19.94 -53.79 18.72
CA ALA A 200 20.48 -54.75 19.67
C ALA A 200 19.40 -55.22 20.66
N CYS A 201 18.62 -54.27 21.25
CA CYS A 201 17.48 -54.59 22.10
C CYS A 201 16.46 -55.53 21.45
N ARG A 202 16.14 -55.31 20.15
CA ARG A 202 15.23 -56.19 19.44
C ARG A 202 15.78 -57.59 19.25
N LYS A 203 17.11 -57.75 18.97
CA LYS A 203 17.74 -59.05 18.88
C LYS A 203 17.75 -59.80 20.21
N GLU A 204 18.09 -59.12 21.30
CA GLU A 204 18.06 -59.66 22.66
C GLU A 204 16.67 -60.11 23.06
N HIS A 205 15.63 -59.30 22.76
CA HIS A 205 14.24 -59.63 23.03
C HIS A 205 13.80 -60.89 22.29
N VAL A 206 14.17 -61.04 21.02
CA VAL A 206 13.88 -62.25 20.20
C VAL A 206 14.62 -63.45 20.78
N ALA A 207 15.91 -63.35 21.17
CA ALA A 207 16.66 -64.43 21.75
C ALA A 207 16.11 -64.88 23.10
N ALA A 208 15.68 -63.91 23.97
CA ALA A 208 15.01 -64.20 25.23
C ALA A 208 13.68 -64.92 25.02
N GLY A 209 12.88 -64.48 24.02
CA GLY A 209 11.62 -65.17 23.70
C GLY A 209 11.84 -66.60 23.20
N ARG A 210 12.91 -66.87 22.43
CA ARG A 210 13.28 -68.24 21.99
C ARG A 210 13.71 -69.13 23.15
N GLU A 211 14.41 -68.57 24.15
CA GLU A 211 14.79 -69.34 25.36
C GLU A 211 13.55 -69.61 26.23
N GLN A 212 12.57 -68.70 26.31
CA GLN A 212 11.36 -68.84 27.12
C GLN A 212 10.23 -69.68 26.44
N GLN A 213 10.21 -69.78 25.14
CA GLN A 213 9.18 -70.51 24.36
C GLN A 213 9.27 -72.06 24.53
N ALA A 214 10.02 -72.55 25.48
CA ALA A 214 10.15 -73.96 25.82
C ALA A 214 9.19 -74.48 26.91
N PRO A 215 8.15 -73.82 27.47
CA PRO A 215 7.25 -74.43 28.44
C PRO A 215 6.03 -75.04 27.70
N GLY A 216 6.07 -76.36 27.47
CA GLY A 216 4.93 -77.16 26.96
C GLY A 216 5.24 -78.14 25.81
N GLY A 217 6.46 -78.11 25.28
CA GLY A 217 6.99 -79.10 24.32
C GLY A 217 7.88 -80.13 24.96
N PRO A 218 8.31 -81.20 24.24
CA PRO A 218 9.28 -82.13 24.75
C PRO A 218 10.55 -81.41 25.19
N PRO A 219 11.22 -81.83 26.31
CA PRO A 219 12.40 -81.12 26.84
C PRO A 219 13.47 -81.00 25.74
N LEU A 220 13.86 -79.74 25.48
CA LEU A 220 14.95 -79.45 24.55
C LEU A 220 16.20 -80.13 24.97
N ALA A 221 16.94 -80.77 24.04
CA ALA A 221 18.24 -81.38 24.33
C ALA A 221 19.16 -80.36 25.05
N PRO A 222 19.92 -80.87 26.10
CA PRO A 222 20.74 -79.95 26.92
C PRO A 222 21.68 -79.03 26.13
N ASP A 223 22.21 -79.53 25.01
CA ASP A 223 23.07 -78.74 24.16
C ASP A 223 22.33 -77.60 23.43
N ARG A 224 21.09 -77.84 23.05
CA ARG A 224 20.25 -76.82 22.45
C ARG A 224 19.91 -75.71 23.46
N GLN A 225 19.64 -76.11 24.71
CA GLN A 225 19.34 -75.16 25.80
C GLN A 225 20.56 -74.29 26.12
N ARG A 226 21.77 -74.92 26.12
CA ARG A 226 23.03 -74.21 26.30
C ARG A 226 23.28 -73.22 25.17
N ALA A 227 23.07 -73.60 23.91
CA ALA A 227 23.25 -72.75 22.74
C ALA A 227 22.30 -71.51 22.79
N LEU A 228 21.03 -71.65 23.20
CA LEU A 228 20.10 -70.55 23.33
C LEU A 228 20.50 -69.59 24.46
N ARG A 229 20.98 -70.08 25.58
CA ARG A 229 21.54 -69.21 26.67
C ARG A 229 22.77 -68.45 26.21
N GLU A 230 23.69 -69.08 25.51
CA GLU A 230 24.86 -68.44 24.94
C GLU A 230 24.51 -67.39 23.87
N GLU A 231 23.50 -67.65 23.04
CA GLU A 231 22.96 -66.70 22.05
C GLU A 231 22.39 -65.45 22.79
N ARG A 232 21.56 -65.64 23.81
CA ARG A 232 21.02 -64.56 24.63
C ARG A 232 22.13 -63.78 25.31
N GLN A 233 23.07 -64.45 25.99
CA GLN A 233 24.17 -63.74 26.66
C GLN A 233 25.00 -62.87 25.69
N ARG A 234 25.27 -63.35 24.49
CA ARG A 234 25.93 -62.55 23.43
C ARG A 234 25.14 -61.30 23.10
N HIS A 235 23.82 -61.43 22.90
CA HIS A 235 22.96 -60.30 22.61
C HIS A 235 22.82 -59.34 23.79
N THR A 236 22.78 -59.81 25.04
CA THR A 236 22.80 -58.96 26.23
C THR A 236 24.10 -58.15 26.32
N LEU A 237 25.25 -58.76 26.01
CA LEU A 237 26.52 -58.05 25.97
C LEU A 237 26.57 -57.02 24.82
N GLU A 238 26.01 -57.38 23.63
CA GLU A 238 25.88 -56.45 22.51
C GLU A 238 24.98 -55.26 22.86
N THR A 239 23.84 -55.49 23.50
CA THR A 239 22.91 -54.46 23.97
C THR A 239 23.56 -53.53 24.97
N HIS A 240 24.30 -54.11 25.96
CA HIS A 240 24.99 -53.26 26.96
C HIS A 240 26.08 -52.41 26.31
N LYS A 241 26.84 -52.91 25.37
CA LYS A 241 27.86 -52.16 24.62
C LYS A 241 27.23 -51.03 23.82
N GLU A 242 26.17 -51.31 23.04
CA GLU A 242 25.50 -50.29 22.24
C GLU A 242 24.78 -49.24 23.09
N ARG A 243 24.26 -49.63 24.28
CA ARG A 243 23.75 -48.71 25.27
C ARG A 243 24.82 -47.72 25.73
N GLN A 244 26.00 -48.21 26.11
CA GLN A 244 27.12 -47.36 26.52
C GLN A 244 27.54 -46.39 25.41
N HIS A 245 27.60 -46.84 24.13
CA HIS A 245 27.88 -45.97 22.99
C HIS A 245 26.83 -44.87 22.82
N TYR A 246 25.55 -45.21 23.03
CA TYR A 246 24.46 -44.24 22.92
C TYR A 246 24.50 -43.23 24.05
N GLU A 247 24.69 -43.66 25.31
CA GLU A 247 24.84 -42.79 26.49
C GLU A 247 26.05 -41.86 26.33
N GLN A 248 27.18 -42.35 25.84
CA GLN A 248 28.37 -41.53 25.56
C GLN A 248 28.09 -40.48 24.45
N ALA A 249 27.48 -40.87 23.35
CA ALA A 249 27.14 -39.96 22.27
C ALA A 249 26.17 -38.88 22.76
N LEU A 250 25.19 -39.24 23.60
CA LEU A 250 24.24 -38.31 24.19
C LEU A 250 24.94 -37.34 25.14
N ALA A 251 25.86 -37.80 25.99
CA ALA A 251 26.65 -36.95 26.88
C ALA A 251 27.53 -35.94 26.10
N GLU A 252 28.13 -36.37 24.96
CA GLU A 252 28.88 -35.48 24.08
C GLU A 252 28.00 -34.40 23.45
N LEU A 253 26.78 -34.74 23.04
CA LEU A 253 25.80 -33.80 22.51
C LEU A 253 25.38 -32.79 23.58
N THR A 254 24.98 -33.27 24.77
CA THR A 254 24.54 -32.44 25.90
C THR A 254 25.62 -31.43 26.29
N ARG A 255 26.88 -31.88 26.38
CA ARG A 255 28.03 -31.01 26.71
C ARG A 255 28.24 -29.91 25.65
N ALA A 256 27.91 -30.16 24.37
CA ALA A 256 28.09 -29.22 23.30
C ALA A 256 26.88 -28.26 23.12
N SER A 257 25.73 -28.59 23.71
CA SER A 257 24.48 -27.86 23.50
C SER A 257 24.50 -26.42 24.01
N PRO A 258 25.05 -26.08 25.19
CA PRO A 258 25.09 -24.70 25.66
C PRO A 258 25.79 -23.76 24.66
N ARG A 259 26.94 -24.15 24.17
CA ARG A 259 27.70 -23.39 23.17
C ARG A 259 26.93 -23.27 21.85
N TYR A 260 26.23 -24.32 21.44
CA TYR A 260 25.38 -24.30 20.25
C TYR A 260 24.24 -23.29 20.39
N VAL A 261 23.57 -23.26 21.55
CA VAL A 261 22.50 -22.31 21.84
C VAL A 261 23.04 -20.88 21.77
N GLU A 262 24.12 -20.58 22.46
CA GLU A 262 24.74 -19.25 22.48
C GLU A 262 25.17 -18.76 21.10
N GLU A 263 25.83 -19.62 20.31
CA GLU A 263 26.23 -19.26 18.93
C GLU A 263 25.04 -19.05 18.00
N MET A 264 23.96 -19.85 18.11
CA MET A 264 22.74 -19.69 17.32
C MET A 264 21.96 -18.43 17.70
N GLU A 265 21.84 -18.14 19.00
CA GLU A 265 21.19 -16.91 19.50
C GLU A 265 21.94 -15.67 19.04
N SER A 266 23.27 -15.65 19.15
CA SER A 266 24.09 -14.51 18.68
C SER A 266 23.87 -14.21 17.21
N VAL A 267 23.73 -15.22 16.36
CA VAL A 267 23.43 -15.04 14.93
C VAL A 267 21.98 -14.61 14.73
N PHE A 268 21.05 -15.13 15.52
CA PHE A 268 19.64 -14.74 15.45
C PHE A 268 19.45 -13.27 15.80
N GLU A 269 20.14 -12.77 16.85
CA GLU A 269 20.06 -11.36 17.25
C GLU A 269 20.55 -10.40 16.13
N GLN A 270 21.60 -10.77 15.39
CA GLN A 270 22.03 -9.99 14.21
C GLN A 270 20.90 -9.87 13.17
N GLY A 271 20.13 -10.95 12.97
CA GLY A 271 18.94 -10.94 12.12
C GLY A 271 17.82 -10.08 12.69
N GLN A 272 17.63 -10.07 14.01
CA GLN A 272 16.64 -9.24 14.71
C GLN A 272 16.97 -7.75 14.61
N GLU A 273 18.22 -7.36 14.80
CA GLU A 273 18.64 -5.97 14.62
C GLU A 273 18.38 -5.44 13.20
N PHE A 274 18.62 -6.27 12.18
CA PHE A 274 18.29 -5.90 10.81
C PHE A 274 16.78 -5.73 10.64
N GLU A 275 15.99 -6.62 11.17
CA GLU A 275 14.54 -6.60 11.10
C GLU A 275 13.95 -5.39 11.85
N GLN A 276 14.50 -5.07 13.02
CA GLN A 276 14.09 -3.89 13.79
C GLN A 276 14.28 -2.62 12.98
N ARG A 277 15.46 -2.41 12.36
CA ARG A 277 15.71 -1.26 11.50
C ARG A 277 14.74 -1.17 10.34
N ARG A 278 14.36 -2.32 9.76
CA ARG A 278 13.38 -2.37 8.68
C ARG A 278 11.99 -1.95 9.16
N ILE A 279 11.53 -2.46 10.28
CA ILE A 279 10.22 -2.14 10.87
C ILE A 279 10.14 -0.65 11.21
N GLU A 280 11.17 -0.12 11.85
CA GLU A 280 11.27 1.31 12.19
C GLU A 280 11.21 2.18 10.94
N PHE A 281 11.98 1.84 9.92
CA PHE A 281 11.92 2.54 8.63
C PHE A 281 10.54 2.49 7.98
N LEU A 282 9.89 1.32 7.94
CA LEU A 282 8.54 1.17 7.38
C LEU A 282 7.52 2.02 8.15
N LYS A 283 7.61 2.06 9.47
CA LYS A 283 6.78 2.94 10.31
C LYS A 283 6.94 4.40 9.91
N GLU A 284 8.18 4.87 9.74
CA GLU A 284 8.47 6.24 9.32
C GLU A 284 7.96 6.53 7.90
N ALA A 285 8.13 5.60 6.97
CA ALA A 285 7.65 5.73 5.60
C ALA A 285 6.12 5.85 5.54
N LEU A 286 5.40 5.02 6.29
CA LEU A 286 3.95 5.08 6.38
C LEU A 286 3.46 6.36 7.08
N ALA A 287 4.13 6.81 8.13
CA ALA A 287 3.81 8.07 8.79
C ALA A 287 4.04 9.29 7.88
N ALA A 288 5.08 9.26 7.05
CA ALA A 288 5.31 10.30 6.05
C ALA A 288 4.22 10.29 4.97
N LEU A 289 3.83 9.13 4.47
CA LEU A 289 2.72 8.98 3.54
C LEU A 289 1.43 9.59 4.13
N GLN A 290 1.09 9.24 5.37
CA GLN A 290 -0.08 9.76 6.06
C GLN A 290 -0.07 11.29 6.12
N ARG A 291 1.06 11.91 6.53
CA ARG A 291 1.18 13.38 6.58
C ARG A 291 1.02 14.04 5.20
N ARG A 292 1.49 13.39 4.13
CA ARG A 292 1.36 13.91 2.75
C ARG A 292 -0.08 13.81 2.23
N LEU A 293 -0.82 12.81 2.69
CA LEU A 293 -2.20 12.57 2.24
C LEU A 293 -3.25 13.29 3.07
N ASP A 294 -2.87 13.93 4.17
CA ASP A 294 -3.79 14.66 5.03
C ASP A 294 -4.05 16.09 4.49
N PRO A 295 -5.19 16.35 3.83
CA PRO A 295 -5.52 17.66 3.32
C PRO A 295 -5.84 18.66 4.45
N THR A 296 -6.23 18.17 5.62
CA THR A 296 -6.63 19.02 6.75
C THR A 296 -5.44 19.71 7.39
N ALA A 297 -4.25 19.14 7.28
CA ALA A 297 -3.01 19.73 7.77
C ALA A 297 -2.48 20.85 6.85
N HIS A 298 -3.07 21.06 5.65
CA HIS A 298 -2.54 22.00 4.68
C HIS A 298 -3.16 23.41 4.85
N PRO A 299 -2.37 24.43 5.27
CA PRO A 299 -2.91 25.77 5.59
C PRO A 299 -3.65 26.42 4.41
N GLY A 300 -3.17 26.20 3.18
CA GLY A 300 -3.79 26.76 1.98
C GLY A 300 -5.20 26.18 1.69
N VAL A 301 -5.46 24.92 2.05
CA VAL A 301 -6.79 24.30 1.92
C VAL A 301 -7.72 24.81 3.00
N GLN A 302 -7.24 24.92 4.23
CA GLN A 302 -8.03 25.48 5.34
C GLN A 302 -8.44 26.93 5.04
N ALA A 303 -7.49 27.75 4.57
CA ALA A 303 -7.77 29.14 4.17
C ALA A 303 -8.80 29.21 3.03
N ALA A 304 -8.69 28.35 2.01
CA ALA A 304 -9.64 28.30 0.90
C ALA A 304 -11.05 27.92 1.36
N GLN A 305 -11.15 26.93 2.24
CA GLN A 305 -12.45 26.51 2.79
C GLN A 305 -13.06 27.60 3.68
N THR A 306 -12.24 28.33 4.42
CA THR A 306 -12.70 29.45 5.24
C THR A 306 -13.20 30.60 4.35
N GLN A 307 -12.46 30.97 3.30
CA GLN A 307 -12.88 31.98 2.33
C GLN A 307 -14.18 31.60 1.62
N LEU A 308 -14.33 30.35 1.21
CA LEU A 308 -15.56 29.86 0.61
C LEU A 308 -16.74 29.97 1.58
N ARG A 309 -16.55 29.50 2.82
CA ARG A 309 -17.61 29.61 3.84
C ARG A 309 -18.01 31.05 4.11
N GLN A 310 -17.05 31.96 4.17
CA GLN A 310 -17.30 33.38 4.33
C GLN A 310 -18.04 33.95 3.13
N ALA A 311 -17.58 33.68 1.91
CA ALA A 311 -18.23 34.18 0.70
C ALA A 311 -19.69 33.69 0.56
N ILE A 312 -19.98 32.46 0.99
CA ILE A 312 -21.36 31.95 1.07
C ILE A 312 -22.15 32.65 2.16
N GLY A 313 -21.55 32.88 3.33
CA GLY A 313 -22.18 33.60 4.44
C GLY A 313 -22.50 35.07 4.12
N ASP A 314 -21.70 35.68 3.26
CA ASP A 314 -21.85 37.07 2.81
C ASP A 314 -22.90 37.24 1.69
N ILE A 315 -23.56 36.17 1.25
CA ILE A 315 -24.64 36.28 0.26
C ILE A 315 -25.81 37.06 0.88
N SER A 316 -26.15 38.20 0.25
CA SER A 316 -27.22 39.10 0.70
C SER A 316 -28.11 39.49 -0.47
N ALA A 317 -29.29 38.88 -0.54
CA ALA A 317 -30.30 39.24 -1.51
C ALA A 317 -30.66 40.72 -1.48
N ARG A 318 -30.74 41.31 -0.29
CA ARG A 318 -31.05 42.75 -0.11
C ARG A 318 -29.98 43.61 -0.77
N GLN A 319 -28.71 43.38 -0.52
CA GLN A 319 -27.62 44.17 -1.09
C GLN A 319 -27.54 43.99 -2.61
N ASP A 320 -27.72 42.77 -3.11
CA ASP A 320 -27.69 42.50 -4.55
C ASP A 320 -28.85 43.13 -5.29
N LEU A 321 -30.09 43.11 -4.72
CA LEU A 321 -31.25 43.75 -5.28
C LEU A 321 -31.15 45.28 -5.21
N ASP A 322 -30.61 45.84 -4.13
CA ASP A 322 -30.36 47.27 -4.01
C ASP A 322 -29.28 47.74 -5.00
N TRP A 323 -28.26 46.93 -5.20
CA TRP A 323 -27.24 47.19 -6.23
C TRP A 323 -27.88 47.20 -7.64
N TRP A 324 -28.68 46.18 -7.98
CA TRP A 324 -29.36 46.06 -9.28
C TRP A 324 -30.28 47.27 -9.50
N ARG A 325 -31.06 47.62 -8.51
CA ARG A 325 -31.96 48.80 -8.55
C ARG A 325 -31.23 50.11 -8.92
N ARG A 326 -30.02 50.27 -8.33
CA ARG A 326 -29.22 51.48 -8.58
C ARG A 326 -28.49 51.47 -9.90
N GLN A 327 -28.13 50.32 -10.40
CA GLN A 327 -27.28 50.18 -11.61
C GLN A 327 -28.08 49.90 -12.88
N ARG A 328 -29.21 49.24 -12.76
CA ARG A 328 -30.01 48.75 -13.90
C ARG A 328 -31.53 48.96 -13.72
N GLY A 329 -31.96 49.75 -12.77
CA GLY A 329 -33.36 49.93 -12.43
C GLY A 329 -33.75 51.37 -12.07
N PRO A 330 -34.89 51.56 -11.42
CA PRO A 330 -35.45 52.88 -11.12
C PRO A 330 -34.58 53.79 -10.21
N GLY A 331 -33.50 53.25 -9.64
CA GLY A 331 -32.52 54.01 -8.88
C GLY A 331 -31.42 54.64 -9.70
N MET A 332 -31.40 54.46 -11.02
CA MET A 332 -30.44 55.14 -11.91
C MET A 332 -30.79 56.65 -12.01
N ALA A 333 -29.74 57.47 -12.06
CA ALA A 333 -29.91 58.88 -12.33
C ALA A 333 -30.43 59.04 -13.75
N MET A 334 -31.38 59.98 -13.92
CA MET A 334 -31.93 60.34 -15.20
C MET A 334 -31.91 61.88 -15.30
N ALA A 335 -31.36 62.37 -16.40
CA ALA A 335 -31.54 63.77 -16.76
C ALA A 335 -32.91 63.92 -17.48
N TRP A 336 -33.90 64.39 -16.75
CA TRP A 336 -35.22 64.58 -17.34
C TRP A 336 -35.16 65.73 -18.32
N PRO A 337 -35.76 65.57 -19.54
CA PRO A 337 -35.79 66.65 -20.51
C PRO A 337 -36.52 67.90 -19.94
N GLU A 338 -35.87 69.01 -20.01
CA GLU A 338 -36.44 70.29 -19.69
C GLU A 338 -36.67 71.10 -20.96
N PHE A 339 -37.53 72.11 -20.88
CA PHE A 339 -37.74 72.95 -22.03
C PHE A 339 -36.48 73.77 -22.34
N GLU A 340 -35.89 73.55 -23.47
CA GLU A 340 -34.75 74.30 -23.93
C GLU A 340 -35.23 75.35 -24.98
N ALA A 341 -35.06 76.64 -24.63
CA ALA A 341 -35.37 77.68 -25.61
C ALA A 341 -34.40 77.61 -26.77
N TRP A 342 -34.95 77.72 -28.00
CA TRP A 342 -34.13 77.76 -29.18
C TRP A 342 -33.11 78.89 -29.13
N SER A 343 -31.82 78.60 -29.47
CA SER A 343 -30.76 79.56 -29.60
C SER A 343 -30.09 79.45 -30.96
N PRO A 344 -29.72 80.53 -31.62
CA PRO A 344 -29.05 80.52 -32.91
C PRO A 344 -27.68 79.81 -32.90
N GLU A 345 -27.09 79.64 -31.74
CA GLU A 345 -25.78 78.95 -31.54
C GLU A 345 -25.88 77.42 -31.74
N TRP A 346 -27.11 76.85 -31.84
CA TRP A 346 -27.33 75.42 -32.00
C TRP A 346 -27.25 74.97 -33.49
N GLU A 347 -27.10 75.86 -34.47
CA GLU A 347 -26.87 75.55 -35.87
C GLU A 347 -25.38 75.15 -36.14
N GLN A 348 -24.50 75.22 -35.21
CA GLN A 348 -23.17 74.69 -35.40
C GLN A 348 -23.22 73.15 -35.24
N PRO A 349 -22.72 72.40 -36.25
CA PRO A 349 -22.76 70.94 -36.21
C PRO A 349 -21.86 70.50 -35.03
N SER A 350 -22.48 70.12 -33.91
CA SER A 350 -21.81 69.39 -32.85
C SER A 350 -21.14 68.14 -33.44
N PRO A 351 -19.89 67.81 -33.07
CA PRO A 351 -19.29 66.56 -33.47
C PRO A 351 -20.24 65.45 -33.09
N LYS A 352 -20.73 64.65 -34.02
CA LYS A 352 -21.57 63.50 -33.79
C LYS A 352 -20.95 62.65 -32.71
N ALA A 353 -21.60 62.59 -31.54
CA ALA A 353 -21.29 61.60 -30.53
C ALA A 353 -21.36 60.23 -31.22
N PRO A 354 -20.38 59.35 -30.99
CA PRO A 354 -20.46 58.00 -31.54
C PRO A 354 -21.80 57.37 -31.11
N PRO A 355 -22.47 56.65 -31.99
CA PRO A 355 -23.72 55.99 -31.65
C PRO A 355 -23.51 55.14 -30.39
N PRO A 356 -24.47 55.12 -29.45
CA PRO A 356 -24.37 54.24 -28.32
C PRO A 356 -24.21 52.82 -28.86
N VAL A 357 -23.16 52.19 -28.42
CA VAL A 357 -22.93 50.77 -28.69
C VAL A 357 -24.12 50.04 -28.08
N GLN A 358 -25.09 49.66 -28.91
CA GLN A 358 -26.13 48.73 -28.49
C GLN A 358 -25.46 47.39 -28.31
N GLU A 359 -25.01 47.10 -27.09
CA GLU A 359 -24.79 45.75 -26.63
C GLU A 359 -26.17 45.06 -26.61
N GLU A 360 -26.60 44.53 -27.78
CA GLU A 360 -27.70 43.57 -27.81
C GLU A 360 -27.24 42.28 -27.13
N GLU A 361 -27.37 42.24 -25.83
CA GLU A 361 -27.26 41.01 -25.07
C GLU A 361 -28.52 40.15 -25.32
N LYS A 362 -28.60 39.54 -26.50
CA LYS A 362 -29.48 38.40 -26.72
C LYS A 362 -28.79 37.14 -26.26
N VAL A 363 -28.79 36.93 -24.96
CA VAL A 363 -28.51 35.59 -24.42
C VAL A 363 -29.80 34.79 -24.42
N THR A 364 -30.10 34.16 -25.51
CA THR A 364 -31.13 33.12 -25.56
C THR A 364 -30.51 31.81 -25.09
N LEU A 365 -31.03 31.27 -23.99
CA LEU A 365 -30.59 29.99 -23.34
C LEU A 365 -30.74 28.73 -24.24
N GLN A 366 -30.90 28.85 -25.55
CA GLN A 366 -31.18 27.73 -26.45
C GLN A 366 -30.03 27.29 -27.36
N SER A 367 -28.83 27.82 -27.23
CA SER A 367 -27.69 27.32 -28.00
C SER A 367 -26.38 27.36 -27.23
N ILE A 368 -26.27 26.50 -26.21
CA ILE A 368 -24.97 26.12 -25.75
C ILE A 368 -24.46 25.01 -26.69
N ARG A 369 -24.10 25.38 -27.88
CA ARG A 369 -23.05 24.67 -28.62
C ARG A 369 -21.74 25.21 -28.07
N PRO A 370 -20.77 24.35 -27.76
CA PRO A 370 -19.45 24.83 -27.36
C PRO A 370 -18.88 25.62 -28.56
N ALA A 371 -18.78 26.94 -28.40
CA ALA A 371 -17.97 27.74 -29.30
C ALA A 371 -16.52 27.32 -29.09
N LEU A 372 -16.01 26.46 -29.96
CA LEU A 372 -14.58 26.38 -30.18
C LEU A 372 -14.12 27.78 -30.55
N GLY A 373 -13.33 28.38 -29.65
CA GLY A 373 -12.66 29.66 -29.92
C GLY A 373 -11.92 29.59 -31.25
N SER A 374 -12.02 30.68 -32.01
CA SER A 374 -11.15 30.93 -33.14
C SER A 374 -9.70 30.85 -32.66
N ALA A 375 -9.13 29.67 -32.76
CA ALA A 375 -7.69 29.50 -32.72
C ALA A 375 -7.14 29.96 -34.08
N ALA A 376 -6.02 30.65 -34.00
CA ALA A 376 -5.12 30.82 -35.14
C ALA A 376 -5.05 29.49 -35.91
N GLU A 377 -5.00 29.57 -37.24
CA GLU A 377 -4.88 28.46 -38.17
C GLU A 377 -3.84 27.46 -37.70
N VAL A 378 -4.31 26.41 -37.01
CA VAL A 378 -3.58 25.16 -36.88
C VAL A 378 -3.92 24.38 -38.15
N PRO A 379 -2.94 23.87 -38.90
CA PRO A 379 -3.20 23.08 -40.09
C PRO A 379 -4.21 21.99 -39.77
N ALA A 380 -5.16 21.80 -40.70
CA ALA A 380 -6.22 20.81 -40.59
C ALA A 380 -5.67 19.49 -40.06
N PRO A 381 -6.33 18.87 -39.06
CA PRO A 381 -5.87 17.58 -38.58
C PRO A 381 -5.84 16.62 -39.75
N VAL A 382 -4.68 16.06 -40.02
CA VAL A 382 -4.52 14.94 -40.96
C VAL A 382 -5.56 13.92 -40.51
N LEU A 383 -6.49 13.55 -41.40
CA LEU A 383 -7.51 12.50 -41.17
C LEU A 383 -6.88 11.37 -40.41
N GLY A 384 -7.43 11.06 -39.25
CA GLY A 384 -6.83 10.14 -38.31
C GLY A 384 -6.43 8.82 -38.96
N GLN A 385 -5.29 8.31 -38.61
CA GLN A 385 -4.73 7.07 -39.14
C GLN A 385 -5.71 5.91 -38.88
N ARG A 386 -6.03 5.15 -39.95
CA ARG A 386 -6.79 3.89 -39.78
C ARG A 386 -5.95 2.85 -39.12
N VAL A 387 -6.50 2.19 -38.11
CA VAL A 387 -5.89 1.09 -37.41
C VAL A 387 -6.84 -0.09 -37.33
N ARG A 388 -6.31 -1.31 -37.32
CA ARG A 388 -7.11 -2.55 -37.26
C ARG A 388 -6.83 -3.26 -35.95
N ALA A 389 -7.85 -3.68 -35.24
CA ALA A 389 -7.77 -4.48 -34.05
C ALA A 389 -7.11 -5.85 -34.33
N ILE A 390 -6.11 -6.20 -33.52
CA ILE A 390 -5.42 -7.51 -33.58
C ILE A 390 -5.89 -8.46 -32.47
N TYR A 391 -6.58 -7.93 -31.46
CA TYR A 391 -7.20 -8.69 -30.37
C TYR A 391 -8.60 -8.13 -30.09
N ASP A 392 -9.45 -8.98 -29.50
CA ASP A 392 -10.73 -8.54 -28.93
C ASP A 392 -10.47 -7.65 -27.70
N TYR A 393 -11.22 -6.59 -27.57
CA TYR A 393 -11.18 -5.74 -26.39
C TYR A 393 -12.60 -5.40 -25.93
N ALA A 394 -12.91 -5.69 -24.67
CA ALA A 394 -14.13 -5.29 -24.00
C ALA A 394 -13.80 -4.15 -23.02
N GLY A 395 -14.27 -2.94 -23.34
CA GLY A 395 -14.10 -1.76 -22.49
C GLY A 395 -14.67 -2.02 -21.09
N GLN A 396 -13.92 -1.66 -20.07
CA GLN A 396 -14.30 -1.82 -18.66
C GLN A 396 -14.91 -0.55 -18.09
N GLU A 397 -14.62 0.59 -18.71
CA GLU A 397 -15.13 1.90 -18.31
C GLU A 397 -16.04 2.52 -19.40
N PRO A 398 -16.94 3.47 -19.05
CA PRO A 398 -17.90 4.04 -20.01
C PRO A 398 -17.28 4.83 -21.16
N ASP A 399 -16.05 5.29 -21.00
CA ASP A 399 -15.26 6.04 -21.99
C ASP A 399 -14.31 5.17 -22.82
N GLU A 400 -14.32 3.85 -22.61
CA GLU A 400 -13.55 2.89 -23.38
C GLU A 400 -14.34 2.33 -24.57
N LEU A 401 -13.62 2.05 -25.67
CA LEU A 401 -14.16 1.35 -26.83
C LEU A 401 -14.10 -0.15 -26.61
N SER A 402 -15.16 -0.84 -27.04
CA SER A 402 -15.13 -2.29 -27.20
C SER A 402 -15.11 -2.60 -28.70
N PHE A 403 -14.29 -3.58 -29.10
CA PHE A 403 -14.14 -4.03 -30.49
C PHE A 403 -13.64 -5.48 -30.54
N THR A 404 -13.84 -6.11 -31.67
CA THR A 404 -13.34 -7.47 -31.94
C THR A 404 -12.15 -7.44 -32.90
N ALA A 405 -11.32 -8.48 -32.84
CA ALA A 405 -10.19 -8.63 -33.73
C ALA A 405 -10.64 -8.54 -35.21
N GLY A 406 -9.94 -7.73 -36.00
CA GLY A 406 -10.28 -7.44 -37.37
C GLY A 406 -11.11 -6.19 -37.61
N GLU A 407 -11.75 -5.62 -36.58
CA GLU A 407 -12.48 -4.33 -36.71
C GLU A 407 -11.50 -3.19 -36.94
N GLU A 408 -11.94 -2.21 -37.73
CA GLU A 408 -11.18 -1.00 -38.04
C GLU A 408 -11.67 0.19 -37.21
N LEU A 409 -10.70 0.99 -36.77
CA LEU A 409 -10.90 2.18 -35.98
C LEU A 409 -10.13 3.32 -36.62
N THR A 410 -10.60 4.55 -36.45
CA THR A 410 -9.81 5.75 -36.78
C THR A 410 -9.18 6.30 -35.52
N LYS A 411 -7.86 6.32 -35.47
CA LYS A 411 -7.10 6.93 -34.39
C LYS A 411 -7.25 8.45 -34.42
N LEU A 412 -7.69 9.06 -33.34
CA LEU A 412 -7.93 10.50 -33.20
C LEU A 412 -6.83 11.24 -32.47
N GLU A 413 -6.16 10.57 -31.49
CA GLU A 413 -5.11 11.16 -30.66
C GLU A 413 -3.94 10.19 -30.56
N GLU A 414 -2.71 10.71 -30.38
CA GLU A 414 -1.51 9.89 -30.17
C GLU A 414 -1.58 9.14 -28.85
N GLN A 415 -0.78 8.07 -28.76
CA GLN A 415 -0.69 7.25 -27.57
C GLN A 415 -0.23 8.09 -26.37
N ASP A 416 -0.97 7.99 -25.29
CA ASP A 416 -0.59 8.61 -24.02
C ASP A 416 0.56 7.83 -23.33
N PRO A 417 1.20 8.41 -22.27
CA PRO A 417 2.26 7.74 -21.52
C PRO A 417 1.85 6.43 -20.83
N GLN A 418 0.56 6.13 -20.81
CA GLN A 418 0.01 4.91 -20.19
C GLN A 418 -0.29 3.81 -21.21
N GLY A 419 -0.12 4.11 -22.51
CA GLY A 419 -0.33 3.15 -23.59
C GLY A 419 -1.74 3.18 -24.17
N TRP A 420 -2.54 4.24 -23.91
CA TRP A 420 -3.89 4.40 -24.44
C TRP A 420 -3.93 5.36 -25.62
N CYS A 421 -4.77 5.04 -26.57
CA CYS A 421 -5.11 5.90 -27.69
C CYS A 421 -6.59 6.25 -27.65
N LYS A 422 -6.95 7.38 -28.25
CA LYS A 422 -8.35 7.73 -28.49
C LYS A 422 -8.72 7.49 -29.95
N GLY A 423 -9.86 6.91 -30.19
CA GLY A 423 -10.31 6.62 -31.54
C GLY A 423 -11.81 6.63 -31.68
N VAL A 424 -12.23 6.42 -32.92
CA VAL A 424 -13.64 6.31 -33.30
C VAL A 424 -13.85 5.04 -34.13
N THR A 425 -14.87 4.27 -33.79
CA THR A 425 -15.31 3.12 -34.58
C THR A 425 -16.07 3.58 -35.82
N ASP A 426 -16.21 2.73 -36.83
CA ASP A 426 -17.03 3.02 -38.02
C ASP A 426 -18.51 3.28 -37.67
N ARG A 427 -18.97 2.88 -36.49
CA ARG A 427 -20.30 3.14 -35.94
C ARG A 427 -20.43 4.50 -35.26
N GLY A 428 -19.36 5.31 -35.25
CA GLY A 428 -19.33 6.65 -34.64
C GLY A 428 -19.16 6.68 -33.13
N ARG A 429 -18.88 5.55 -32.43
CA ARG A 429 -18.52 5.55 -31.00
C ARG A 429 -17.09 6.05 -30.83
N VAL A 430 -16.91 7.06 -29.99
CA VAL A 430 -15.61 7.62 -29.62
C VAL A 430 -15.24 7.16 -28.22
N GLY A 431 -14.00 6.72 -28.03
CA GLY A 431 -13.52 6.32 -26.72
C GLY A 431 -12.04 5.97 -26.73
N LEU A 432 -11.56 5.53 -25.55
CA LEU A 432 -10.18 5.10 -25.33
C LEU A 432 -10.01 3.61 -25.66
N TYR A 433 -8.80 3.24 -26.11
CA TYR A 433 -8.43 1.86 -26.35
C TYR A 433 -6.93 1.65 -26.15
N PRO A 434 -6.48 0.42 -25.76
CA PRO A 434 -5.06 0.13 -25.59
C PRO A 434 -4.34 0.12 -26.94
N ALA A 435 -3.26 0.91 -27.09
CA ALA A 435 -2.52 1.05 -28.34
C ALA A 435 -1.92 -0.26 -28.87
N ASN A 436 -1.58 -1.19 -27.97
CA ASN A 436 -1.01 -2.49 -28.31
C ASN A 436 -2.04 -3.52 -28.78
N TYR A 437 -3.34 -3.16 -28.85
CA TYR A 437 -4.42 -4.01 -29.36
C TYR A 437 -4.73 -3.75 -30.83
N VAL A 438 -4.07 -2.75 -31.43
CA VAL A 438 -4.30 -2.37 -32.82
C VAL A 438 -2.99 -2.26 -33.60
N GLN A 439 -3.07 -2.38 -34.92
CA GLN A 439 -1.95 -2.12 -35.83
C GLN A 439 -2.39 -1.15 -36.94
N PRO A 440 -1.47 -0.33 -37.48
CA PRO A 440 -1.79 0.53 -38.62
C PRO A 440 -2.32 -0.28 -39.80
N VAL A 441 -3.35 0.22 -40.46
CA VAL A 441 -3.80 -0.29 -41.78
C VAL A 441 -2.92 0.36 -42.84
N PRO A 442 -2.28 -0.44 -43.75
CA PRO A 442 -1.40 0.06 -44.76
C PRO A 442 -2.13 1.02 -45.78
#